data_adcdd929509600460e6366f8560c70e3
#
_entry.id   adcdd929509600460e6366f8560c70e3
#
_cell.length_a   1.000
_cell.length_b   1.000
_cell.length_c   1.000
_cell.angle_alpha   90.00
_cell.angle_beta   90.00
_cell.angle_gamma   90.00
#
_symmetry.space_group_name_H-M   'P 1'
#
loop_
_entity.id
_entity.type
_entity.pdbx_description
1 polymer ?
#
loop_
_entity_poly.entity_id
_entity_poly.type
_entity_poly.pdbx_seq_one_letter_code
_entity_poly.pdbx_strand_id
1 'polypeptide(L)'
;ALLESVDAHSYVMSMEERMQLMILFICVLKERVTIEKLMDLTEVSRNTVLNDLNTIRSQLTFEQYQVSLITTKSQGYVLKCHPLNKVQYVHALLTTIFSEGNSGFMPILGSKIKQFVQEDVLLSEELQIFLNQQVHFIEQDLGKKINRYEIEFMLKVLPYLLLSYRNMTLSEQERDD
;
A
#
# COMPACT_ATOMS: atom_id res chain seq x y z
N ALA A 1 -28.19 6.37 15.85
CA ALA A 1 -28.07 6.48 14.40
C ALA A 1 -27.60 7.88 13.98
N LEU A 2 -26.53 8.42 14.61
CA LEU A 2 -26.01 9.78 14.32
C LEU A 2 -24.49 9.89 14.45
N LEU A 3 -23.73 8.79 14.29
CA LEU A 3 -22.28 8.77 14.50
C LEU A 3 -21.48 8.11 13.32
N GLU A 4 -22.06 8.00 12.11
CA GLU A 4 -21.40 7.31 10.99
C GLU A 4 -21.07 8.17 9.76
N SER A 5 -21.07 9.48 9.88
CA SER A 5 -20.46 10.32 8.85
C SER A 5 -19.38 11.21 9.45
N VAL A 6 -18.27 10.62 9.83
CA VAL A 6 -17.02 11.40 9.86
C VAL A 6 -16.69 11.67 8.40
N ASP A 7 -17.02 12.88 7.94
CA ASP A 7 -16.65 13.34 6.61
C ASP A 7 -15.18 13.02 6.37
N ALA A 8 -14.90 12.27 5.29
CA ALA A 8 -13.53 11.95 4.88
C ALA A 8 -12.71 13.25 4.63
N HIS A 9 -13.36 14.38 4.52
CA HIS A 9 -12.75 15.71 4.38
C HIS A 9 -12.29 16.36 5.70
N SER A 10 -12.64 15.79 6.86
CA SER A 10 -12.25 16.36 8.18
C SER A 10 -11.19 15.55 8.92
N TYR A 11 -10.77 14.40 8.39
CA TYR A 11 -9.74 13.59 9.03
C TYR A 11 -8.34 14.12 8.73
N VAL A 12 -7.62 14.51 9.78
CA VAL A 12 -6.23 14.96 9.68
C VAL A 12 -5.31 13.77 9.97
N MET A 13 -4.59 13.32 8.94
CA MET A 13 -3.60 12.25 9.08
C MET A 13 -2.42 12.68 9.97
N SER A 14 -1.97 11.80 10.85
CA SER A 14 -0.70 11.95 11.55
C SER A 14 0.49 11.88 10.58
N MET A 15 1.68 12.29 11.02
CA MET A 15 2.89 12.14 10.21
C MET A 15 3.15 10.68 9.84
N GLU A 16 2.94 9.76 10.77
CA GLU A 16 3.12 8.33 10.54
C GLU A 16 2.15 7.78 9.50
N GLU A 17 0.87 8.12 9.61
CA GLU A 17 -0.16 7.74 8.62
C GLU A 17 0.15 8.30 7.23
N ARG A 18 0.61 9.56 7.14
CA ARG A 18 1.04 10.14 5.86
C ARG A 18 2.23 9.40 5.27
N MET A 19 3.24 9.06 6.08
CA MET A 19 4.40 8.31 5.62
C MET A 19 4.02 6.91 5.12
N GLN A 20 3.19 6.19 5.86
CA GLN A 20 2.67 4.89 5.45
C GLN A 20 1.91 4.98 4.12
N LEU A 21 1.04 5.96 3.97
CA LEU A 21 0.28 6.20 2.75
C LEU A 21 1.21 6.52 1.56
N MET A 22 2.21 7.39 1.75
CA MET A 22 3.18 7.73 0.71
C MET A 22 4.01 6.54 0.26
N ILE A 23 4.51 5.73 1.19
CA ILE A 23 5.30 4.54 0.85
C ILE A 23 4.43 3.53 0.09
N LEU A 24 3.23 3.25 0.56
CA LEU A 24 2.31 2.34 -0.12
C LEU A 24 1.99 2.83 -1.53
N PHE A 25 1.73 4.12 -1.67
CA PHE A 25 1.47 4.75 -2.97
C PHE A 25 2.65 4.61 -3.93
N ILE A 26 3.88 4.85 -3.46
CA ILE A 26 5.12 4.65 -4.26
C ILE A 26 5.26 3.20 -4.71
N CYS A 27 4.83 2.24 -3.89
CA CYS A 27 4.91 0.82 -4.22
C CYS A 27 3.87 0.36 -5.25
N VAL A 28 2.65 0.92 -5.21
CA VAL A 28 1.52 0.40 -6.00
C VAL A 28 1.23 1.21 -7.26
N LEU A 29 1.66 2.47 -7.34
CA LEU A 29 1.42 3.30 -8.51
C LEU A 29 2.32 2.88 -9.67
N LYS A 30 1.72 2.68 -10.85
CA LYS A 30 2.43 2.38 -12.09
C LYS A 30 3.07 3.61 -12.72
N GLU A 31 2.42 4.75 -12.56
CA GLU A 31 2.89 6.01 -13.12
C GLU A 31 4.00 6.65 -12.28
N ARG A 32 4.68 7.64 -12.90
CA ARG A 32 5.69 8.45 -12.21
C ARG A 32 5.13 9.09 -10.94
N VAL A 33 5.78 8.85 -9.81
CA VAL A 33 5.45 9.46 -8.52
C VAL A 33 6.20 10.78 -8.37
N THR A 34 5.45 11.88 -8.45
CA THR A 34 5.99 13.24 -8.27
C THR A 34 5.63 13.79 -6.90
N ILE A 35 6.30 14.90 -6.53
CA ILE A 35 5.99 15.57 -5.27
C ILE A 35 4.57 16.16 -5.26
N GLU A 36 4.09 16.63 -6.41
CA GLU A 36 2.74 17.15 -6.57
C GLU A 36 1.70 16.06 -6.29
N LYS A 37 1.91 14.85 -6.84
CA LYS A 37 1.03 13.68 -6.53
C LYS A 37 1.05 13.33 -5.03
N LEU A 38 2.21 13.43 -4.37
CA LEU A 38 2.31 13.18 -2.94
C LEU A 38 1.64 14.28 -2.11
N MET A 39 1.69 15.54 -2.56
CA MET A 39 0.94 16.63 -1.94
C MET A 39 -0.57 16.42 -2.07
N ASP A 40 -1.05 16.04 -3.27
CA ASP A 40 -2.47 15.74 -3.51
C ASP A 40 -2.94 14.53 -2.69
N LEU A 41 -2.10 13.51 -2.59
CA LEU A 41 -2.37 12.30 -1.81
C LEU A 41 -2.56 12.60 -0.32
N THR A 42 -1.67 13.42 0.24
CA THR A 42 -1.57 13.66 1.69
C THR A 42 -2.26 14.94 2.14
N GLU A 43 -2.65 15.82 1.19
CA GLU A 43 -3.31 17.11 1.44
C GLU A 43 -2.49 18.05 2.34
N VAL A 44 -1.16 18.01 2.19
CA VAL A 44 -0.25 18.87 2.94
C VAL A 44 0.69 19.65 2.01
N SER A 45 1.39 20.64 2.58
CA SER A 45 2.31 21.47 1.83
C SER A 45 3.52 20.70 1.30
N ARG A 46 4.16 21.24 0.26
CA ARG A 46 5.41 20.71 -0.30
C ARG A 46 6.50 20.52 0.76
N ASN A 47 6.64 21.48 1.67
CA ASN A 47 7.66 21.40 2.72
C ASN A 47 7.36 20.24 3.69
N THR A 48 6.10 20.03 4.04
CA THR A 48 5.68 18.91 4.88
C THR A 48 5.98 17.57 4.19
N VAL A 49 5.64 17.43 2.90
CA VAL A 49 5.95 16.21 2.12
C VAL A 49 7.46 15.96 2.08
N LEU A 50 8.27 16.98 1.83
CA LEU A 50 9.73 16.82 1.80
C LEU A 50 10.30 16.41 3.16
N ASN A 51 9.79 16.95 4.26
CA ASN A 51 10.19 16.55 5.60
C ASN A 51 9.80 15.11 5.89
N ASP A 52 8.57 14.70 5.54
CA ASP A 52 8.10 13.33 5.71
C ASP A 52 8.96 12.36 4.88
N LEU A 53 9.28 12.69 3.61
CA LEU A 53 10.18 11.88 2.75
C LEU A 53 11.60 11.75 3.33
N ASN A 54 12.14 12.80 3.94
CA ASN A 54 13.44 12.74 4.60
C ASN A 54 13.40 11.83 5.84
N THR A 55 12.31 11.87 6.59
CA THR A 55 12.08 10.97 7.73
C THR A 55 11.98 9.51 7.25
N ILE A 56 11.23 9.24 6.18
CA ILE A 56 11.16 7.91 5.55
C ILE A 56 12.55 7.41 5.17
N ARG A 57 13.37 8.23 4.47
CA ARG A 57 14.73 7.85 4.10
C ARG A 57 15.59 7.47 5.30
N SER A 58 15.48 8.24 6.37
CA SER A 58 16.21 7.98 7.61
C SER A 58 15.77 6.66 8.25
N GLN A 59 14.47 6.41 8.35
CA GLN A 59 13.93 5.18 8.91
C GLN A 59 14.34 3.95 8.10
N LEU A 60 14.25 4.00 6.76
CA LEU A 60 14.63 2.89 5.88
C LEU A 60 16.09 2.48 6.01
N THR A 61 16.97 3.41 6.43
CA THR A 61 18.39 3.10 6.67
C THR A 61 18.59 2.11 7.82
N PHE A 62 17.68 2.06 8.77
CA PHE A 62 17.73 1.18 9.93
C PHE A 62 16.94 -0.11 9.77
N GLU A 63 16.21 -0.27 8.67
CA GLU A 63 15.39 -1.45 8.46
C GLU A 63 16.17 -2.62 7.86
N GLN A 64 15.80 -3.83 8.29
CA GLN A 64 16.45 -5.08 7.89
C GLN A 64 16.25 -5.48 6.43
N TYR A 65 15.34 -4.81 5.70
CA TYR A 65 14.96 -5.19 4.34
C TYR A 65 15.87 -4.64 3.24
N GLN A 66 16.87 -3.84 3.59
CA GLN A 66 17.78 -3.22 2.63
C GLN A 66 17.04 -2.45 1.52
N VAL A 67 16.07 -1.69 1.91
CA VAL A 67 15.26 -0.84 1.04
C VAL A 67 15.73 0.60 1.16
N SER A 68 15.82 1.33 0.06
CA SER A 68 16.10 2.77 0.06
C SER A 68 15.14 3.54 -0.83
N LEU A 69 14.78 4.75 -0.42
CA LEU A 69 13.96 5.66 -1.19
C LEU A 69 14.85 6.57 -2.03
N ILE A 70 14.76 6.44 -3.34
CA ILE A 70 15.51 7.24 -4.30
C ILE A 70 14.56 8.04 -5.21
N THR A 71 15.13 8.99 -5.95
CA THR A 71 14.40 9.75 -6.97
C THR A 71 15.09 9.57 -8.32
N THR A 72 14.35 9.17 -9.33
CA THR A 72 14.83 9.03 -10.72
C THR A 72 14.11 10.01 -11.65
N LYS A 73 14.72 10.30 -12.79
CA LYS A 73 14.11 11.19 -13.79
C LYS A 73 12.88 10.57 -14.45
N SER A 74 12.89 9.27 -14.67
CA SER A 74 11.80 8.53 -15.35
C SER A 74 10.63 8.21 -14.42
N GLN A 75 10.89 7.69 -13.24
CA GLN A 75 9.86 7.15 -12.34
C GLN A 75 9.51 8.07 -11.16
N GLY A 76 10.30 9.15 -10.93
CA GLY A 76 10.15 9.99 -9.74
C GLY A 76 10.64 9.27 -8.49
N TYR A 77 9.85 9.28 -7.43
CA TYR A 77 10.15 8.58 -6.18
C TYR A 77 9.90 7.08 -6.32
N VAL A 78 10.92 6.26 -6.03
CA VAL A 78 10.87 4.80 -6.11
C VAL A 78 11.63 4.16 -4.96
N LEU A 79 11.23 2.94 -4.58
CA LEU A 79 11.98 2.11 -3.65
C LEU A 79 13.04 1.30 -4.44
N LYS A 80 14.30 1.51 -4.09
CA LYS A 80 15.43 0.73 -4.62
C LYS A 80 15.74 -0.40 -3.67
N CYS A 81 15.55 -1.63 -4.12
CA CYS A 81 15.84 -2.86 -3.37
C CYS A 81 15.77 -4.07 -4.30
N HIS A 82 16.25 -5.20 -3.81
CA HIS A 82 16.01 -6.48 -4.47
C HIS A 82 14.50 -6.79 -4.49
N PRO A 83 13.93 -7.36 -5.57
CA PRO A 83 12.49 -7.65 -5.68
C PRO A 83 11.90 -8.40 -4.49
N LEU A 84 12.60 -9.43 -3.99
CA LEU A 84 12.17 -10.20 -2.83
C LEU A 84 12.09 -9.34 -1.56
N ASN A 85 13.06 -8.46 -1.36
CA ASN A 85 13.08 -7.54 -0.21
C ASN A 85 11.92 -6.55 -0.28
N LYS A 86 11.55 -6.10 -1.50
CA LYS A 86 10.39 -5.23 -1.70
C LYS A 86 9.09 -5.91 -1.26
N VAL A 87 8.88 -7.17 -1.67
CA VAL A 87 7.69 -7.94 -1.27
C VAL A 87 7.62 -8.08 0.24
N GLN A 88 8.73 -8.43 0.89
CA GLN A 88 8.80 -8.58 2.34
C GLN A 88 8.53 -7.24 3.06
N TYR A 89 9.11 -6.15 2.57
CA TYR A 89 8.91 -4.82 3.12
C TYR A 89 7.45 -4.36 2.99
N VAL A 90 6.86 -4.48 1.80
CA VAL A 90 5.45 -4.11 1.58
C VAL A 90 4.52 -4.96 2.43
N HIS A 91 4.78 -6.26 2.57
CA HIS A 91 4.01 -7.13 3.45
C HIS A 91 4.09 -6.67 4.91
N ALA A 92 5.28 -6.35 5.42
CA ALA A 92 5.47 -5.85 6.77
C ALA A 92 4.77 -4.51 6.99
N LEU A 93 4.87 -3.58 6.02
CA LEU A 93 4.17 -2.29 6.04
C LEU A 93 2.65 -2.48 6.12
N LEU A 94 2.08 -3.32 5.26
CA LEU A 94 0.64 -3.60 5.25
C LEU A 94 0.19 -4.27 6.56
N THR A 95 1.00 -5.18 7.10
CA THR A 95 0.74 -5.80 8.40
C THR A 95 0.63 -4.75 9.50
N THR A 96 1.56 -3.80 9.55
CA THR A 96 1.51 -2.68 10.51
C THR A 96 0.28 -1.81 10.30
N ILE A 97 0.00 -1.39 9.08
CA ILE A 97 -1.15 -0.55 8.75
C ILE A 97 -2.47 -1.21 9.17
N PHE A 98 -2.66 -2.48 8.82
CA PHE A 98 -3.92 -3.18 9.06
C PHE A 98 -4.10 -3.69 10.49
N SER A 99 -3.02 -3.94 11.23
CA SER A 99 -3.08 -4.38 12.63
C SER A 99 -3.14 -3.23 13.63
N GLU A 100 -2.44 -2.13 13.35
CA GLU A 100 -2.31 -0.98 14.23
C GLU A 100 -3.11 0.24 13.74
N GLY A 101 -3.64 0.15 12.52
CA GLY A 101 -4.32 1.26 11.85
C GLY A 101 -5.51 1.79 12.64
N ASN A 102 -5.54 3.12 12.77
CA ASN A 102 -6.67 3.84 13.32
C ASN A 102 -7.92 3.60 12.44
N SER A 103 -9.06 3.33 13.05
CA SER A 103 -10.33 3.10 12.36
C SER A 103 -10.74 4.26 11.43
N GLY A 104 -10.28 5.48 11.71
CA GLY A 104 -10.48 6.65 10.85
C GLY A 104 -9.54 6.71 9.65
N PHE A 105 -8.33 6.17 9.75
CA PHE A 105 -7.34 6.17 8.68
C PHE A 105 -7.63 5.13 7.58
N MET A 106 -8.13 3.96 7.95
CA MET A 106 -8.35 2.86 7.02
C MET A 106 -9.28 3.20 5.83
N PRO A 107 -10.44 3.85 6.00
CA PRO A 107 -11.28 4.29 4.90
C PRO A 107 -10.58 5.30 4.00
N ILE A 108 -9.76 6.20 4.58
CA ILE A 108 -9.00 7.21 3.84
C ILE A 108 -7.93 6.55 2.99
N LEU A 109 -7.15 5.64 3.55
CA LEU A 109 -6.14 4.86 2.83
C LEU A 109 -6.75 4.19 1.58
N GLY A 110 -7.83 3.45 1.76
CA GLY A 110 -8.52 2.77 0.67
C GLY A 110 -9.03 3.73 -0.41
N SER A 111 -9.69 4.82 0.01
CA SER A 111 -10.21 5.84 -0.90
C SER A 111 -9.10 6.55 -1.69
N LYS A 112 -8.02 6.95 -1.04
CA LYS A 112 -6.89 7.63 -1.67
C LYS A 112 -6.16 6.72 -2.66
N ILE A 113 -5.88 5.48 -2.30
CA ILE A 113 -5.26 4.52 -3.21
C ILE A 113 -6.17 4.26 -4.41
N LYS A 114 -7.47 4.04 -4.20
CA LYS A 114 -8.44 3.81 -5.28
C LYS A 114 -8.53 5.00 -6.25
N GLN A 115 -8.41 6.22 -5.78
CA GLN A 115 -8.46 7.43 -6.61
C GLN A 115 -7.33 7.48 -7.65
N PHE A 116 -6.13 7.02 -7.29
CA PHE A 116 -4.94 7.09 -8.14
C PHE A 116 -4.65 5.78 -8.90
N VAL A 117 -5.06 4.65 -8.34
CA VAL A 117 -4.93 3.35 -8.98
C VAL A 117 -6.25 3.06 -9.70
N GLN A 118 -6.31 3.40 -10.98
CA GLN A 118 -7.51 3.29 -11.83
C GLN A 118 -7.97 1.84 -12.10
N GLU A 119 -7.46 0.86 -11.37
CA GLU A 119 -7.80 -0.54 -11.56
C GLU A 119 -8.80 -1.03 -10.49
N ASP A 120 -10.06 -0.94 -10.80
CA ASP A 120 -11.15 -1.49 -9.98
C ASP A 120 -11.06 -3.03 -9.80
N VAL A 121 -10.33 -3.72 -10.67
CA VAL A 121 -10.33 -5.19 -10.75
C VAL A 121 -9.71 -5.85 -9.51
N LEU A 122 -8.64 -5.29 -8.98
CA LEU A 122 -7.91 -5.89 -7.85
C LEU A 122 -8.51 -5.60 -6.47
N LEU A 123 -9.36 -4.58 -6.39
CA LEU A 123 -10.09 -4.21 -5.16
C LEU A 123 -11.59 -4.50 -5.28
N SER A 124 -12.01 -5.23 -6.34
CA SER A 124 -13.42 -5.49 -6.62
C SER A 124 -14.02 -6.49 -5.62
N GLU A 125 -15.28 -6.31 -5.36
CA GLU A 125 -16.10 -7.22 -4.57
C GLU A 125 -16.09 -8.66 -5.15
N GLU A 126 -16.03 -8.78 -6.48
CA GLU A 126 -15.95 -10.04 -7.21
C GLU A 126 -14.68 -10.83 -6.88
N LEU A 127 -13.52 -10.15 -6.79
CA LEU A 127 -12.26 -10.79 -6.40
C LEU A 127 -12.32 -11.28 -4.95
N GLN A 128 -12.91 -10.50 -4.05
CA GLN A 128 -13.09 -10.92 -2.66
C GLN A 128 -13.98 -12.16 -2.55
N ILE A 129 -15.08 -12.19 -3.29
CA ILE A 129 -15.97 -13.36 -3.36
C ILE A 129 -15.22 -14.58 -3.90
N PHE A 130 -14.48 -14.41 -5.00
CA PHE A 130 -13.68 -15.49 -5.58
C PHE A 130 -12.65 -16.04 -4.59
N LEU A 131 -11.88 -15.18 -3.92
CA LEU A 131 -10.86 -15.59 -2.95
C LEU A 131 -11.50 -16.30 -1.73
N ASN A 132 -12.62 -15.83 -1.25
CA ASN A 132 -13.37 -16.51 -0.18
C ASN A 132 -13.83 -17.91 -0.60
N GLN A 133 -14.27 -18.09 -1.83
CA GLN A 133 -14.63 -19.40 -2.37
C GLN A 133 -13.40 -20.33 -2.43
N GLN A 134 -12.23 -19.84 -2.87
CA GLN A 134 -11.00 -20.61 -2.90
C GLN A 134 -10.57 -21.08 -1.51
N VAL A 135 -10.66 -20.20 -0.52
CA VAL A 135 -10.39 -20.56 0.88
C VAL A 135 -11.31 -21.68 1.36
N HIS A 136 -12.60 -21.61 1.03
CA HIS A 136 -13.57 -22.65 1.40
C HIS A 136 -13.21 -24.02 0.79
N PHE A 137 -12.79 -24.06 -0.47
CA PHE A 137 -12.30 -25.29 -1.11
C PHE A 137 -11.06 -25.83 -0.41
N ILE A 138 -10.09 -24.98 -0.07
CA ILE A 138 -8.88 -25.39 0.65
C ILE A 138 -9.22 -25.94 2.03
N GLU A 139 -10.16 -25.34 2.75
CA GLU A 139 -10.64 -25.85 4.05
C GLU A 139 -11.26 -27.25 3.93
N GLN A 140 -12.03 -27.49 2.86
CA GLN A 140 -12.63 -28.78 2.62
C GLN A 140 -11.57 -29.86 2.32
N ASP A 141 -10.59 -29.53 1.47
CA ASP A 141 -9.52 -30.46 1.10
C ASP A 141 -8.59 -30.79 2.28
N LEU A 142 -8.29 -29.81 3.11
CA LEU A 142 -7.41 -29.99 4.28
C LEU A 142 -8.13 -30.61 5.48
N GLY A 143 -9.47 -30.64 5.49
CA GLY A 143 -10.27 -31.10 6.64
C GLY A 143 -10.08 -30.22 7.89
N LYS A 144 -9.55 -29.01 7.74
CA LYS A 144 -9.30 -28.05 8.81
C LYS A 144 -9.88 -26.69 8.46
N LYS A 145 -10.47 -26.03 9.45
CA LYS A 145 -10.87 -24.62 9.30
C LYS A 145 -9.66 -23.72 9.47
N ILE A 146 -9.48 -22.78 8.54
CA ILE A 146 -8.50 -21.73 8.63
C ILE A 146 -9.08 -20.62 9.54
N ASN A 147 -8.25 -19.97 10.33
CA ASN A 147 -8.68 -18.86 11.16
C ASN A 147 -9.27 -17.73 10.30
N ARG A 148 -10.54 -17.41 10.50
CA ARG A 148 -11.26 -16.38 9.73
C ARG A 148 -10.57 -15.02 9.79
N TYR A 149 -10.00 -14.66 10.92
CA TYR A 149 -9.27 -13.42 11.09
C TYR A 149 -8.05 -13.34 10.15
N GLU A 150 -7.30 -14.43 10.03
CA GLU A 150 -6.15 -14.51 9.12
C GLU A 150 -6.59 -14.42 7.66
N ILE A 151 -7.70 -15.05 7.30
CA ILE A 151 -8.25 -14.97 5.94
C ILE A 151 -8.69 -13.54 5.60
N GLU A 152 -9.45 -12.90 6.47
CA GLU A 152 -9.90 -11.52 6.27
C GLU A 152 -8.72 -10.56 6.16
N PHE A 153 -7.69 -10.77 6.96
CA PHE A 153 -6.43 -10.02 6.88
C PHE A 153 -5.74 -10.23 5.52
N MET A 154 -5.57 -11.48 5.09
CA MET A 154 -4.97 -11.80 3.79
C MET A 154 -5.75 -11.18 2.63
N LEU A 155 -7.08 -11.22 2.67
CA LEU A 155 -7.93 -10.63 1.63
C LEU A 155 -7.78 -9.10 1.53
N LYS A 156 -7.51 -8.43 2.66
CA LYS A 156 -7.24 -6.99 2.67
C LYS A 156 -5.85 -6.64 2.14
N VAL A 157 -4.86 -7.47 2.42
CA VAL A 157 -3.44 -7.25 2.07
C VAL A 157 -3.12 -7.65 0.63
N LEU A 158 -3.71 -8.74 0.15
CA LEU A 158 -3.39 -9.35 -1.14
C LEU A 158 -3.51 -8.41 -2.35
N PRO A 159 -4.54 -7.57 -2.50
CA PRO A 159 -4.63 -6.64 -3.62
C PRO A 159 -3.43 -5.69 -3.72
N TYR A 160 -2.96 -5.16 -2.60
CA TYR A 160 -1.79 -4.26 -2.57
C TYR A 160 -0.49 -5.00 -2.89
N LEU A 161 -0.33 -6.23 -2.44
CA LEU A 161 0.83 -7.07 -2.78
C LEU A 161 0.87 -7.39 -4.28
N LEU A 162 -0.28 -7.72 -4.89
CA LEU A 162 -0.37 -7.98 -6.33
C LEU A 162 -0.05 -6.73 -7.15
N LEU A 163 -0.53 -5.55 -6.75
CA LEU A 163 -0.19 -4.28 -7.40
C LEU A 163 1.32 -3.99 -7.29
N SER A 164 1.92 -4.19 -6.13
CA SER A 164 3.36 -4.02 -5.93
C SER A 164 4.18 -4.98 -6.79
N TYR A 165 3.78 -6.24 -6.85
CA TYR A 165 4.46 -7.26 -7.64
C TYR A 165 4.42 -6.95 -9.15
N ARG A 166 3.26 -6.54 -9.66
CA ARG A 166 3.12 -6.16 -11.08
C ARG A 166 4.06 -5.04 -11.47
N ASN A 167 4.23 -4.03 -10.63
CA ASN A 167 5.13 -2.92 -10.89
C ASN A 167 6.61 -3.33 -10.91
N MET A 168 6.98 -4.44 -10.26
CA MET A 168 8.34 -5.00 -10.33
C MET A 168 8.65 -5.69 -11.65
N THR A 169 7.73 -6.48 -12.17
CA THR A 169 7.94 -7.23 -13.41
C THR A 169 8.09 -6.32 -14.63
N LEU A 170 7.41 -5.18 -14.65
CA LEU A 170 7.53 -4.20 -15.72
C LEU A 170 8.87 -3.46 -15.70
N SER A 171 9.48 -3.25 -14.52
CA SER A 171 10.78 -2.58 -14.41
C SER A 171 11.96 -3.45 -14.85
N GLU A 172 11.80 -4.77 -14.85
CA GLU A 172 12.82 -5.70 -15.35
C GLU A 172 12.79 -5.82 -16.87
N GLN A 173 11.61 -5.73 -17.48
CA GLN A 173 11.48 -5.74 -18.95
C GLN A 173 11.98 -4.46 -19.62
N GLU A 174 11.97 -3.32 -18.95
CA GLU A 174 12.53 -2.06 -19.45
C GLU A 174 14.07 -1.97 -19.34
N ARG A 175 14.73 -2.95 -18.74
CA ARG A 175 16.20 -2.99 -18.61
C ARG A 175 16.91 -3.75 -19.70
N ASP A 176 16.19 -4.50 -20.50
CA ASP A 176 16.75 -5.33 -21.60
C ASP A 176 16.56 -4.68 -22.99
N ASP A 177 16.00 -3.45 -23.07
CA ASP A 177 16.00 -2.58 -24.25
C ASP A 177 16.94 -1.36 -24.05
#